data_409e57443931910406d6803fc01e18e9
#
_entry.id   409e57443931910406d6803fc01e18e9
#
_cell.length_a   1.000
_cell.length_b   1.000
_cell.length_c   1.000
_cell.angle_alpha   90.00
_cell.angle_beta   90.00
_cell.angle_gamma   90.00
#
_symmetry.space_group_name_H-M   'P 1'
#
loop_
_entity.id
_entity.type
_entity.pdbx_description
1 polymer ?
#
loop_
_entity_poly.entity_id
_entity_poly.type
_entity_poly.pdbx_seq_one_letter_code
_entity_poly.pdbx_strand_id
1 'polypeptide(L)'
;SVEAVNGVAKANIEALNGTSVPAAATGATRWVVGIHNGFVAYANNSDLSSWTSYSSTDHSNTAYDIGFGKDNSGNGVFIVTRNHDDRELEVSGTDVTDASTNWTEVDLSSDLTGVRQQYVIMWGARSDGTAAGTWVSAGKQSGQRIHRSTDGGANWENIDLSGIANHDAARGIQSMASDGQGNWAFAQENRWYYSTTDAASFSATTPITSNVPGQSRGVVFTNNTWVWIYSRSSQIYVRTCAASDITDWSDEFRPSLTYNRATADGSGTPTDTVYALNPSNTNEQRASVCAANGRVCFTTTNDQEIFYFDVDGKTISNANGKKFSVHGGGHAYAGVTNFDPADTMQDIATDGTTWIVVCKDGDAFKSTDNAVTWSSIVTGFDGGDVAASDDWKAITCDVVLPL
;
A
#
# COMPACT_ATOMS: atom_id res chain seq x y z
N SER A 1 15.40 15.99 -15.12
CA SER A 1 16.36 15.23 -14.32
C SER A 1 17.78 15.69 -14.63
N VAL A 2 18.58 15.91 -13.60
CA VAL A 2 19.99 16.26 -13.76
C VAL A 2 20.76 14.94 -13.93
N GLU A 3 21.28 14.67 -15.11
CA GLU A 3 22.06 13.45 -15.40
C GLU A 3 23.52 13.60 -15.01
N ALA A 4 24.04 14.82 -15.06
CA ALA A 4 25.41 15.14 -14.62
C ALA A 4 25.51 16.65 -14.28
N VAL A 5 26.47 16.97 -13.40
CA VAL A 5 26.87 18.36 -13.12
C VAL A 5 28.36 18.46 -13.40
N ASN A 6 28.75 19.40 -14.29
CA ASN A 6 30.15 19.60 -14.68
C ASN A 6 30.87 18.30 -15.13
N GLY A 7 30.15 17.41 -15.82
CA GLY A 7 30.70 16.13 -16.30
C GLY A 7 30.78 15.01 -15.25
N VAL A 8 30.37 15.26 -14.03
CA VAL A 8 30.29 14.20 -13.00
C VAL A 8 28.92 13.53 -13.09
N ALA A 9 28.91 12.21 -13.30
CA ALA A 9 27.68 11.45 -13.38
C ALA A 9 26.89 11.55 -12.05
N LYS A 10 25.57 11.57 -12.14
CA LYS A 10 24.66 11.68 -10.98
C LYS A 10 25.00 10.70 -9.85
N ALA A 11 25.39 9.48 -10.19
CA ALA A 11 25.78 8.46 -9.21
C ALA A 11 26.97 8.84 -8.33
N ASN A 12 27.77 9.82 -8.74
CA ASN A 12 28.96 10.28 -8.02
C ASN A 12 28.78 11.64 -7.34
N ILE A 13 27.55 12.17 -7.32
CA ILE A 13 27.25 13.44 -6.67
C ILE A 13 26.63 13.12 -5.30
N GLU A 14 27.40 13.28 -4.25
CA GLU A 14 26.94 13.01 -2.89
C GLU A 14 26.09 14.14 -2.28
N ALA A 15 26.33 15.36 -2.70
CA ALA A 15 25.54 16.51 -2.26
C ALA A 15 25.60 17.67 -3.27
N LEU A 16 24.49 18.39 -3.39
CA LEU A 16 24.40 19.67 -4.07
C LEU A 16 23.96 20.71 -3.04
N ASN A 17 24.80 21.74 -2.82
CA ASN A 17 24.52 22.81 -1.86
C ASN A 17 24.22 22.30 -0.42
N GLY A 18 24.90 21.24 0.01
CA GLY A 18 24.69 20.68 1.36
C GLY A 18 23.46 19.76 1.49
N THR A 19 22.72 19.58 0.43
CA THR A 19 21.61 18.60 0.41
C THR A 19 22.10 17.31 -0.22
N SER A 20 21.96 16.21 0.48
CA SER A 20 22.30 14.88 -0.08
C SER A 20 21.42 14.60 -1.30
N VAL A 21 22.02 14.18 -2.40
CA VAL A 21 21.26 13.65 -3.54
C VAL A 21 20.79 12.25 -3.13
N PRO A 22 19.49 11.96 -3.07
CA PRO A 22 19.03 10.63 -2.76
C PRO A 22 19.67 9.63 -3.73
N ALA A 23 20.20 8.52 -3.21
CA ALA A 23 20.65 7.42 -4.03
C ALA A 23 19.49 7.00 -4.94
N ALA A 24 19.78 6.70 -6.20
CA ALA A 24 18.78 6.07 -7.05
C ALA A 24 18.35 4.77 -6.36
N ALA A 25 17.05 4.57 -6.20
CA ALA A 25 16.54 3.31 -5.68
C ALA A 25 17.08 2.19 -6.56
N THR A 26 17.83 1.27 -5.97
CA THR A 26 18.08 -0.01 -6.64
C THR A 26 16.77 -0.76 -6.61
N GLY A 27 16.28 -1.21 -7.78
CA GLY A 27 15.01 -1.95 -7.85
C GLY A 27 15.00 -3.14 -6.89
N ALA A 28 13.82 -3.61 -6.54
CA ALA A 28 13.62 -4.75 -5.65
C ALA A 28 14.45 -5.95 -6.11
N THR A 29 14.99 -6.70 -5.18
CA THR A 29 15.54 -8.03 -5.47
C THR A 29 14.49 -9.11 -5.29
N ARG A 30 13.49 -8.87 -4.42
CA ARG A 30 12.40 -9.81 -4.11
C ARG A 30 11.07 -9.11 -3.94
N TRP A 31 10.04 -9.83 -4.28
CA TRP A 31 8.64 -9.51 -4.01
C TRP A 31 8.07 -10.58 -3.10
N VAL A 32 7.26 -10.16 -2.13
CA VAL A 32 6.67 -11.06 -1.13
C VAL A 32 5.18 -10.78 -1.04
N VAL A 33 4.39 -11.87 -1.02
CA VAL A 33 2.92 -11.84 -0.95
C VAL A 33 2.46 -12.55 0.30
N GLY A 34 1.59 -11.91 1.04
CA GLY A 34 0.82 -12.55 2.11
C GLY A 34 -0.43 -13.21 1.54
N ILE A 35 -0.67 -14.46 1.88
CA ILE A 35 -1.73 -15.30 1.32
C ILE A 35 -2.72 -15.69 2.42
N HIS A 36 -3.92 -16.12 2.02
CA HIS A 36 -4.88 -16.78 2.89
C HIS A 36 -4.29 -18.04 3.54
N ASN A 37 -4.84 -18.49 4.67
CA ASN A 37 -4.46 -19.72 5.36
C ASN A 37 -3.00 -19.80 5.88
N GLY A 38 -2.38 -18.68 6.21
CA GLY A 38 -1.06 -18.67 6.85
C GLY A 38 0.12 -18.81 5.89
N PHE A 39 -0.11 -18.74 4.59
CA PHE A 39 0.96 -18.85 3.60
C PHE A 39 1.58 -17.49 3.26
N VAL A 40 2.83 -17.58 2.83
CA VAL A 40 3.60 -16.49 2.20
C VAL A 40 4.18 -17.02 0.91
N ALA A 41 4.20 -16.22 -0.13
CA ALA A 41 4.94 -16.54 -1.34
C ALA A 41 5.94 -15.43 -1.67
N TYR A 42 7.04 -15.79 -2.33
CA TYR A 42 8.02 -14.84 -2.82
C TYR A 42 8.45 -15.15 -4.24
N ALA A 43 8.88 -14.13 -4.96
CA ALA A 43 9.54 -14.24 -6.25
C ALA A 43 10.77 -13.35 -6.30
N ASN A 44 11.78 -13.78 -7.05
CA ASN A 44 12.91 -12.91 -7.36
C ASN A 44 12.51 -11.92 -8.47
N ASN A 45 12.96 -10.69 -8.39
CA ASN A 45 12.65 -9.67 -9.39
C ASN A 45 13.15 -10.02 -10.80
N SER A 46 14.18 -10.85 -10.89
CA SER A 46 14.70 -11.37 -12.16
C SER A 46 13.76 -12.37 -12.85
N ASP A 47 12.87 -13.03 -12.08
CA ASP A 47 11.90 -13.99 -12.60
C ASP A 47 10.59 -13.93 -11.79
N LEU A 48 9.73 -13.02 -12.19
CA LEU A 48 8.41 -12.83 -11.56
C LEU A 48 7.37 -13.86 -12.01
N SER A 49 7.70 -14.74 -12.93
CA SER A 49 6.84 -15.86 -13.33
C SER A 49 6.99 -17.09 -12.44
N SER A 50 8.02 -17.09 -11.59
CA SER A 50 8.34 -18.21 -10.68
C SER A 50 8.21 -17.78 -9.24
N TRP A 51 7.13 -18.19 -8.58
CA TRP A 51 6.87 -17.94 -7.17
C TRP A 51 7.09 -19.21 -6.35
N THR A 52 7.62 -19.03 -5.17
CA THR A 52 7.78 -20.10 -4.18
C THR A 52 6.93 -19.78 -2.97
N SER A 53 6.08 -20.71 -2.55
CA SER A 53 5.23 -20.55 -1.38
C SER A 53 5.60 -21.51 -0.27
N TYR A 54 5.28 -21.12 0.95
CA TYR A 54 5.44 -21.94 2.15
C TYR A 54 4.51 -21.45 3.26
N SER A 55 4.26 -22.28 4.26
CA SER A 55 3.62 -21.85 5.50
C SER A 55 4.61 -21.07 6.34
N SER A 56 4.27 -19.85 6.74
CA SER A 56 5.15 -19.02 7.57
C SER A 56 5.22 -19.51 9.01
N THR A 57 4.08 -19.97 9.55
CA THR A 57 3.94 -20.50 10.90
C THR A 57 2.80 -21.52 10.95
N ASP A 58 2.50 -22.06 12.14
CA ASP A 58 1.39 -23.00 12.36
C ASP A 58 -0.01 -22.35 12.25
N HIS A 59 -0.10 -21.07 11.86
CA HIS A 59 -1.37 -20.34 11.86
C HIS A 59 -2.08 -20.42 10.51
N SER A 60 -3.33 -20.87 10.57
CA SER A 60 -4.26 -20.94 9.43
C SER A 60 -4.94 -19.60 9.11
N ASN A 61 -4.32 -18.48 9.47
CA ASN A 61 -4.98 -17.17 9.41
C ASN A 61 -4.61 -16.37 8.18
N THR A 62 -5.59 -15.63 7.67
CA THR A 62 -5.43 -14.78 6.50
C THR A 62 -4.47 -13.62 6.77
N ALA A 63 -3.49 -13.39 5.89
CA ALA A 63 -2.73 -12.17 5.88
C ALA A 63 -3.64 -10.99 5.55
N TYR A 64 -3.47 -9.87 6.25
CA TYR A 64 -4.14 -8.62 5.92
C TYR A 64 -3.22 -7.64 5.21
N ASP A 65 -1.98 -7.56 5.66
CA ASP A 65 -0.98 -6.67 5.11
C ASP A 65 0.42 -7.26 5.28
N ILE A 66 1.34 -6.78 4.46
CA ILE A 66 2.75 -7.11 4.55
C ILE A 66 3.58 -5.86 4.30
N GLY A 67 4.48 -5.55 5.21
CA GLY A 67 5.41 -4.43 5.10
C GLY A 67 6.86 -4.89 5.02
N PHE A 68 7.68 -4.10 4.36
CA PHE A 68 9.13 -4.25 4.36
C PHE A 68 9.80 -3.06 5.07
N GLY A 69 10.81 -3.33 5.86
CA GLY A 69 11.57 -2.31 6.56
C GLY A 69 12.84 -2.88 7.17
N LYS A 70 13.27 -2.36 8.32
CA LYS A 70 14.53 -2.72 8.92
C LYS A 70 14.37 -3.23 10.36
N ASP A 71 15.23 -4.18 10.72
CA ASP A 71 15.45 -4.61 12.09
C ASP A 71 16.34 -3.62 12.87
N ASN A 72 16.61 -3.93 14.13
CA ASN A 72 17.44 -3.12 15.02
C ASN A 72 18.91 -2.99 14.55
N SER A 73 19.35 -3.89 13.70
CA SER A 73 20.71 -3.91 13.11
C SER A 73 20.75 -3.23 11.74
N GLY A 74 19.61 -2.77 11.24
CA GLY A 74 19.46 -2.15 9.91
C GLY A 74 19.31 -3.15 8.76
N ASN A 75 19.16 -4.46 9.06
CA ASN A 75 18.90 -5.47 8.04
C ASN A 75 17.44 -5.40 7.60
N GLY A 76 17.18 -5.76 6.32
CA GLY A 76 15.83 -5.84 5.79
C GLY A 76 15.04 -6.98 6.43
N VAL A 77 13.82 -6.69 6.86
CA VAL A 77 12.85 -7.67 7.37
C VAL A 77 11.46 -7.39 6.82
N PHE A 78 10.64 -8.44 6.73
CA PHE A 78 9.23 -8.33 6.39
C PHE A 78 8.40 -8.55 7.65
N ILE A 79 7.30 -7.84 7.79
CA ILE A 79 6.30 -8.08 8.83
C ILE A 79 4.95 -8.31 8.17
N VAL A 80 4.30 -9.41 8.51
CA VAL A 80 2.94 -9.76 8.07
C VAL A 80 1.97 -9.53 9.22
N THR A 81 0.85 -8.90 8.94
CA THR A 81 -0.29 -8.83 9.87
C THR A 81 -1.30 -9.91 9.52
N ARG A 82 -1.92 -10.50 10.54
CA ARG A 82 -2.86 -11.61 10.39
C ARG A 82 -4.26 -11.29 10.91
N ASN A 83 -5.24 -11.97 10.33
CA ASN A 83 -6.63 -11.96 10.79
C ASN A 83 -6.81 -12.96 11.93
N HIS A 84 -6.30 -12.65 13.09
CA HIS A 84 -6.50 -13.48 14.25
C HIS A 84 -6.97 -12.68 15.47
N ASP A 85 -7.79 -13.31 16.31
CA ASP A 85 -8.27 -12.69 17.55
C ASP A 85 -7.14 -12.48 18.56
N ASP A 86 -5.99 -13.13 18.38
CA ASP A 86 -4.87 -13.17 19.31
C ASP A 86 -3.82 -12.07 19.07
N ARG A 87 -4.01 -11.21 18.06
CA ARG A 87 -3.22 -9.97 17.86
C ARG A 87 -1.77 -10.21 17.47
N GLU A 88 -1.57 -11.12 16.56
CA GLU A 88 -0.25 -11.57 16.16
C GLU A 88 0.29 -10.80 14.97
N LEU A 89 1.58 -10.54 15.03
CA LEU A 89 2.40 -10.16 13.90
C LEU A 89 3.42 -11.26 13.65
N GLU A 90 3.75 -11.49 12.41
CA GLU A 90 4.85 -12.38 12.04
C GLU A 90 5.99 -11.56 11.46
N VAL A 91 7.15 -11.64 12.07
CA VAL A 91 8.37 -10.96 11.64
C VAL A 91 9.29 -11.97 10.97
N SER A 92 9.69 -11.70 9.74
CA SER A 92 10.69 -12.53 9.06
C SER A 92 12.08 -12.29 9.64
N GLY A 93 12.94 -13.29 9.51
CA GLY A 93 14.38 -13.05 9.48
C GLY A 93 14.79 -12.28 8.21
N THR A 94 16.09 -12.10 8.03
CA THR A 94 16.66 -11.43 6.86
C THR A 94 16.54 -12.22 5.57
N ASP A 95 16.16 -13.49 5.65
CA ASP A 95 15.99 -14.38 4.51
C ASP A 95 14.59 -14.99 4.48
N VAL A 96 13.75 -14.47 3.59
CA VAL A 96 12.38 -14.98 3.36
C VAL A 96 12.34 -16.25 2.52
N THR A 97 13.49 -16.79 2.11
CA THR A 97 13.53 -18.01 1.29
C THR A 97 13.52 -19.30 2.11
N ASP A 98 13.68 -19.20 3.43
CA ASP A 98 13.66 -20.35 4.33
C ASP A 98 12.37 -20.38 5.13
N ALA A 99 11.55 -21.34 4.78
CA ALA A 99 10.14 -21.41 5.07
C ALA A 99 9.74 -21.47 6.54
N SER A 100 10.44 -22.18 7.36
CA SER A 100 9.87 -22.58 8.66
C SER A 100 10.63 -22.05 9.86
N THR A 101 11.84 -21.53 9.66
CA THR A 101 12.74 -21.15 10.76
C THR A 101 12.98 -19.65 10.87
N ASN A 102 12.55 -18.88 9.87
CA ASN A 102 12.89 -17.46 9.76
C ASN A 102 11.75 -16.49 10.11
N TRP A 103 10.54 -16.99 10.40
CA TRP A 103 9.45 -16.16 10.86
C TRP A 103 9.29 -16.31 12.36
N THR A 104 9.23 -15.19 13.05
CA THR A 104 9.00 -15.13 14.50
C THR A 104 7.66 -14.48 14.75
N GLU A 105 6.81 -15.17 15.49
CA GLU A 105 5.56 -14.62 15.97
C GLU A 105 5.83 -13.59 17.07
N VAL A 106 5.17 -12.47 16.99
CA VAL A 106 5.15 -11.44 18.03
C VAL A 106 3.74 -11.35 18.57
N ASP A 107 3.53 -11.88 19.74
CA ASP A 107 2.27 -11.80 20.47
C ASP A 107 2.11 -10.40 21.07
N LEU A 108 1.16 -9.64 20.55
CA LEU A 108 0.79 -8.32 21.04
C LEU A 108 -0.30 -8.39 22.12
N SER A 109 -0.74 -9.58 22.54
CA SER A 109 -1.88 -9.78 23.45
C SER A 109 -1.66 -9.24 24.84
N SER A 110 -0.41 -9.29 25.34
CA SER A 110 -0.06 -8.83 26.68
C SER A 110 -0.14 -7.32 26.84
N ASP A 111 0.11 -6.58 25.76
CA ASP A 111 0.21 -5.12 25.77
C ASP A 111 -1.04 -4.43 25.23
N LEU A 112 -1.95 -5.17 24.62
CA LEU A 112 -3.02 -4.64 23.78
C LEU A 112 -4.41 -5.07 24.23
N THR A 113 -4.95 -4.44 25.25
CA THR A 113 -6.37 -4.62 25.56
C THR A 113 -7.23 -3.96 24.45
N GLY A 114 -7.89 -4.76 23.62
CA GLY A 114 -9.00 -4.30 22.81
C GLY A 114 -8.83 -4.26 21.27
N VAL A 115 -7.65 -4.45 20.69
CA VAL A 115 -7.48 -4.55 19.23
C VAL A 115 -7.52 -6.01 18.81
N ARG A 116 -8.35 -6.35 17.84
CA ARG A 116 -8.52 -7.76 17.43
C ARG A 116 -7.96 -8.10 16.05
N GLN A 117 -7.69 -7.11 15.21
CA GLN A 117 -7.25 -7.35 13.83
C GLN A 117 -6.31 -6.23 13.40
N GLN A 118 -5.13 -6.58 12.94
CA GLN A 118 -4.17 -5.63 12.39
C GLN A 118 -4.36 -5.56 10.87
N TYR A 119 -4.75 -4.40 10.35
CA TYR A 119 -5.06 -4.23 8.92
C TYR A 119 -3.94 -3.60 8.12
N VAL A 120 -3.05 -2.90 8.77
CA VAL A 120 -1.96 -2.19 8.12
C VAL A 120 -0.69 -2.35 8.93
N ILE A 121 0.40 -2.56 8.23
CA ILE A 121 1.76 -2.54 8.74
C ILE A 121 2.62 -1.68 7.82
N MET A 122 3.40 -0.78 8.39
CA MET A 122 4.28 0.10 7.62
C MET A 122 5.55 0.38 8.39
N TRP A 123 6.64 0.51 7.65
CA TRP A 123 7.91 1.02 8.12
C TRP A 123 8.15 2.44 7.60
N GLY A 124 8.80 3.28 8.39
CA GLY A 124 9.28 4.60 7.99
C GLY A 124 10.61 4.92 8.66
N ALA A 125 11.47 5.65 7.96
CA ALA A 125 12.70 6.14 8.57
C ALA A 125 12.36 7.15 9.68
N ARG A 126 13.24 7.22 10.68
CA ARG A 126 13.11 8.15 11.82
C ARG A 126 13.77 9.48 11.54
N SER A 127 13.26 10.49 12.18
CA SER A 127 13.83 11.84 12.15
C SER A 127 15.26 11.91 12.69
N ASP A 128 15.63 11.02 13.62
CA ASP A 128 16.97 10.93 14.21
C ASP A 128 17.97 10.11 13.39
N GLY A 129 17.53 9.54 12.26
CA GLY A 129 18.35 8.70 11.37
C GLY A 129 18.70 7.32 11.92
N THR A 130 18.07 6.88 13.02
CA THR A 130 18.27 5.53 13.58
C THR A 130 17.91 4.46 12.56
N ALA A 131 18.80 3.50 12.34
CA ALA A 131 18.69 2.49 11.27
C ALA A 131 17.46 1.59 11.38
N ALA A 132 17.01 1.28 12.60
CA ALA A 132 15.80 0.48 12.82
C ALA A 132 14.53 1.15 12.27
N GLY A 133 14.52 2.47 12.12
CA GLY A 133 13.34 3.22 11.75
C GLY A 133 12.21 3.08 12.78
N THR A 134 11.00 3.28 12.33
CA THR A 134 9.78 3.07 13.11
C THR A 134 8.85 2.14 12.33
N TRP A 135 8.39 1.10 12.97
CA TRP A 135 7.29 0.26 12.51
C TRP A 135 6.00 0.72 13.15
N VAL A 136 4.94 0.78 12.38
CA VAL A 136 3.61 1.11 12.86
C VAL A 136 2.61 0.10 12.32
N SER A 137 1.79 -0.44 13.22
CA SER A 137 0.67 -1.30 12.88
C SER A 137 -0.63 -0.73 13.44
N ALA A 138 -1.71 -0.88 12.71
CA ALA A 138 -3.03 -0.43 13.12
C ALA A 138 -4.13 -1.33 12.54
N GLY A 139 -5.29 -1.36 13.19
CA GLY A 139 -6.34 -2.28 12.79
C GLY A 139 -7.75 -1.86 13.13
N LYS A 140 -8.67 -2.83 13.08
CA LYS A 140 -10.11 -2.71 13.40
C LYS A 140 -10.37 -3.19 14.83
N GLN A 141 -11.37 -2.60 15.40
CA GLN A 141 -11.95 -2.80 16.73
C GLN A 141 -11.19 -2.21 17.90
N SER A 142 -11.94 -1.45 18.68
CA SER A 142 -11.48 -0.55 19.74
C SER A 142 -10.42 0.47 19.28
N GLY A 143 -10.50 0.90 18.06
CA GLY A 143 -9.75 1.82 17.21
C GLY A 143 -9.14 3.06 17.82
N GLN A 144 -8.80 3.05 19.09
CA GLN A 144 -8.16 4.16 19.78
C GLN A 144 -6.65 3.95 19.92
N ARG A 145 -6.07 2.96 19.22
CA ARG A 145 -4.66 2.64 19.40
C ARG A 145 -3.97 2.29 18.10
N ILE A 146 -2.76 2.75 18.02
CA ILE A 146 -1.76 2.38 17.04
C ILE A 146 -0.66 1.65 17.80
N HIS A 147 -0.08 0.64 17.20
CA HIS A 147 1.08 -0.06 17.73
C HIS A 147 2.32 0.44 17.04
N ARG A 148 3.32 0.76 17.82
CA ARG A 148 4.57 1.33 17.36
C ARG A 148 5.73 0.51 17.88
N SER A 149 6.70 0.21 17.01
CA SER A 149 7.99 -0.35 17.39
C SER A 149 9.12 0.54 16.88
N THR A 150 10.12 0.74 17.69
CA THR A 150 11.35 1.49 17.35
C THR A 150 12.60 0.63 17.40
N ASP A 151 12.43 -0.65 17.56
CA ASP A 151 13.49 -1.64 17.68
C ASP A 151 13.37 -2.80 16.66
N GLY A 152 12.88 -2.47 15.47
CA GLY A 152 12.82 -3.42 14.36
C GLY A 152 11.69 -4.44 14.45
N GLY A 153 10.63 -4.16 15.20
CA GLY A 153 9.50 -5.05 15.38
C GLY A 153 9.60 -6.01 16.56
N ALA A 154 10.67 -5.92 17.35
CA ALA A 154 10.89 -6.82 18.49
C ALA A 154 10.00 -6.50 19.69
N ASN A 155 9.81 -5.22 20.00
CA ASN A 155 8.92 -4.77 21.06
C ASN A 155 7.98 -3.69 20.52
N TRP A 156 6.75 -3.68 21.05
CA TRP A 156 5.70 -2.79 20.58
C TRP A 156 5.08 -2.02 21.74
N GLU A 157 4.80 -0.77 21.52
CA GLU A 157 4.10 0.10 22.45
C GLU A 157 2.75 0.57 21.86
N ASN A 158 1.82 0.88 22.77
CA ASN A 158 0.52 1.41 22.40
C ASN A 158 0.53 2.93 22.33
N ILE A 159 0.12 3.48 21.20
CA ILE A 159 -0.15 4.90 21.04
C ILE A 159 -1.66 5.13 21.18
N ASP A 160 -2.07 5.79 22.25
CA ASP A 160 -3.48 6.04 22.56
C ASP A 160 -4.01 7.23 21.76
N LEU A 161 -5.07 7.02 20.99
CA LEU A 161 -5.77 8.03 20.21
C LEU A 161 -7.03 8.58 20.92
N SER A 162 -7.37 8.07 22.10
CA SER A 162 -8.62 8.42 22.83
C SER A 162 -8.69 9.91 23.20
N GLY A 163 -7.55 10.55 23.39
CA GLY A 163 -7.45 11.99 23.66
C GLY A 163 -7.74 12.89 22.45
N ILE A 164 -7.81 12.34 21.26
CA ILE A 164 -8.07 13.11 20.03
C ILE A 164 -9.58 13.29 19.88
N ALA A 165 -10.02 14.54 19.93
CA ALA A 165 -11.45 14.87 19.84
C ALA A 165 -12.09 14.27 18.58
N ASN A 166 -13.23 13.57 18.76
CA ASN A 166 -14.03 12.92 17.72
C ASN A 166 -13.28 11.84 16.92
N HIS A 167 -12.27 11.20 17.50
CA HIS A 167 -11.74 9.97 16.94
C HIS A 167 -12.82 8.88 16.96
N ASP A 168 -13.07 8.22 15.81
CA ASP A 168 -14.07 7.16 15.73
C ASP A 168 -13.41 5.81 16.05
N ALA A 169 -13.59 5.38 17.30
CA ALA A 169 -13.07 4.11 17.78
C ALA A 169 -13.67 2.87 17.08
N ALA A 170 -14.86 3.02 16.48
CA ALA A 170 -15.54 1.90 15.82
C ALA A 170 -15.01 1.63 14.40
N ARG A 171 -14.25 2.56 13.83
CA ARG A 171 -13.72 2.44 12.49
C ARG A 171 -12.23 2.14 12.52
N GLY A 172 -11.83 1.06 11.86
CA GLY A 172 -10.43 0.68 11.73
C GLY A 172 -9.61 1.68 10.91
N ILE A 173 -8.32 1.73 11.19
CA ILE A 173 -7.33 2.41 10.35
C ILE A 173 -6.97 1.43 9.24
N GLN A 174 -7.23 1.80 8.00
CA GLN A 174 -7.09 0.93 6.83
C GLN A 174 -5.86 1.24 5.99
N SER A 175 -5.25 2.40 6.18
CA SER A 175 -4.07 2.83 5.44
C SER A 175 -3.33 3.91 6.22
N MET A 176 -2.02 3.87 6.15
CA MET A 176 -1.10 4.84 6.75
C MET A 176 0.00 5.17 5.75
N ALA A 177 0.69 6.28 5.97
CA ALA A 177 1.89 6.64 5.24
C ALA A 177 2.91 7.31 6.15
N SER A 178 4.19 7.19 5.78
CA SER A 178 5.30 7.96 6.35
C SER A 178 5.96 8.78 5.24
N ASP A 179 6.55 9.92 5.59
CA ASP A 179 7.37 10.71 4.67
C ASP A 179 8.86 10.33 4.71
N GLY A 180 9.22 9.29 5.47
CA GLY A 180 10.60 8.87 5.65
C GLY A 180 11.48 9.85 6.45
N GLN A 181 10.89 10.87 7.08
CA GLN A 181 11.56 11.88 7.90
C GLN A 181 11.00 11.93 9.32
N GLY A 182 10.27 10.89 9.72
CA GLY A 182 9.63 10.79 11.03
C GLY A 182 8.21 11.34 11.10
N ASN A 183 7.68 11.86 10.00
CA ASN A 183 6.28 12.24 9.95
C ASN A 183 5.43 11.08 9.45
N TRP A 184 4.26 10.94 10.05
CA TRP A 184 3.30 9.87 9.79
C TRP A 184 1.91 10.43 9.63
N ALA A 185 1.11 9.80 8.79
CA ALA A 185 -0.28 10.16 8.64
C ALA A 185 -1.19 8.95 8.36
N PHE A 186 -2.43 9.08 8.78
CA PHE A 186 -3.55 8.23 8.38
C PHE A 186 -4.83 9.06 8.31
N ALA A 187 -5.88 8.51 7.75
CA ALA A 187 -7.16 9.19 7.69
C ALA A 187 -8.32 8.27 8.09
N GLN A 188 -9.31 8.83 8.77
CA GLN A 188 -10.59 8.19 9.09
C GLN A 188 -11.71 9.16 8.79
N GLU A 189 -12.72 8.74 8.06
CA GLU A 189 -13.86 9.58 7.69
C GLU A 189 -13.42 10.93 7.05
N ASN A 190 -13.76 12.03 7.69
CA ASN A 190 -13.44 13.40 7.24
C ASN A 190 -12.17 13.96 7.88
N ARG A 191 -11.41 13.14 8.61
CA ARG A 191 -10.30 13.58 9.44
C ARG A 191 -8.99 13.04 8.93
N TRP A 192 -8.04 13.91 9.01
CA TRP A 192 -6.64 13.63 8.79
C TRP A 192 -5.91 13.61 10.13
N TYR A 193 -5.23 12.53 10.42
CA TYR A 193 -4.41 12.35 11.60
C TYR A 193 -2.95 12.37 11.18
N TYR A 194 -2.13 13.06 11.93
CA TYR A 194 -0.71 13.19 11.63
C TYR A 194 0.14 13.19 12.89
N SER A 195 1.37 12.74 12.74
CA SER A 195 2.43 12.76 13.74
C SER A 195 3.68 13.40 13.16
N THR A 196 4.38 14.17 13.95
CA THR A 196 5.72 14.72 13.67
C THR A 196 6.75 14.22 14.68
N THR A 197 6.44 13.12 15.37
CA THR A 197 7.21 12.58 16.49
C THR A 197 7.48 11.09 16.30
N ASP A 198 7.81 10.67 15.08
CA ASP A 198 8.06 9.26 14.74
C ASP A 198 6.90 8.33 15.19
N ALA A 199 5.66 8.76 14.96
CA ALA A 199 4.42 8.10 15.39
C ALA A 199 4.23 7.96 16.91
N ALA A 200 5.00 8.65 17.75
CA ALA A 200 4.84 8.60 19.21
C ALA A 200 3.58 9.32 19.71
N SER A 201 3.05 10.24 18.95
CA SER A 201 1.78 10.91 19.23
C SER A 201 1.14 11.40 17.94
N PHE A 202 -0.19 11.57 17.94
CA PHE A 202 -0.93 12.07 16.79
C PHE A 202 -1.78 13.29 17.14
N SER A 203 -1.96 14.15 16.16
CA SER A 203 -2.92 15.25 16.14
C SER A 203 -3.90 15.05 14.99
N ALA A 204 -5.02 15.76 14.98
CA ALA A 204 -5.99 15.65 13.90
C ALA A 204 -6.43 17.02 13.36
N THR A 205 -6.71 17.05 12.05
CA THR A 205 -7.38 18.16 11.37
C THR A 205 -8.63 17.65 10.64
N THR A 206 -9.48 18.57 10.19
CA THR A 206 -10.69 18.22 9.45
C THR A 206 -10.66 18.89 8.07
N PRO A 207 -9.93 18.33 7.10
CA PRO A 207 -9.80 18.92 5.77
C PRO A 207 -11.13 18.88 4.96
N ILE A 208 -12.00 17.94 5.29
CA ILE A 208 -13.30 17.77 4.60
C ILE A 208 -14.38 18.41 5.46
N THR A 209 -14.96 19.49 4.97
CA THR A 209 -16.04 20.22 5.65
C THR A 209 -17.44 19.74 5.23
N SER A 210 -17.52 18.71 4.38
CA SER A 210 -18.80 18.17 3.92
C SER A 210 -19.58 17.51 5.06
N ASN A 211 -20.89 17.70 5.08
CA ASN A 211 -21.80 17.05 6.02
C ASN A 211 -21.99 15.55 5.75
N VAL A 212 -21.47 15.03 4.63
CA VAL A 212 -21.49 13.59 4.30
C VAL A 212 -20.10 13.05 4.61
N PRO A 213 -19.96 12.17 5.60
CA PRO A 213 -18.69 11.57 5.94
C PRO A 213 -18.09 10.82 4.73
N GLY A 214 -16.83 11.07 4.44
CA GLY A 214 -16.04 10.27 3.53
C GLY A 214 -15.47 9.06 4.27
N GLN A 215 -15.34 7.92 3.60
CA GLN A 215 -14.61 6.78 4.16
C GLN A 215 -13.18 6.82 3.60
N SER A 216 -12.18 6.89 4.47
CA SER A 216 -10.79 6.81 4.04
C SER A 216 -10.53 5.45 3.38
N ARG A 217 -9.82 5.47 2.27
CA ARG A 217 -9.49 4.28 1.48
C ARG A 217 -7.98 4.08 1.37
N GLY A 218 -7.24 5.15 1.27
CA GLY A 218 -5.79 5.10 1.13
C GLY A 218 -5.12 6.41 1.51
N VAL A 219 -3.94 6.29 2.08
CA VAL A 219 -3.03 7.40 2.36
C VAL A 219 -1.66 7.01 1.85
N VAL A 220 -1.04 7.86 1.06
CA VAL A 220 0.33 7.69 0.59
C VAL A 220 1.09 9.00 0.62
N PHE A 221 2.41 8.90 0.60
CA PHE A 221 3.33 10.02 0.49
C PHE A 221 4.26 9.81 -0.70
N THR A 222 4.44 10.82 -1.53
CA THR A 222 5.39 10.81 -2.64
C THR A 222 5.67 12.24 -3.11
N ASN A 223 6.86 12.51 -3.60
CA ASN A 223 7.25 13.82 -4.13
C ASN A 223 6.89 14.99 -3.19
N ASN A 224 7.23 14.87 -1.91
CA ASN A 224 6.89 15.84 -0.85
C ASN A 224 5.38 16.18 -0.74
N THR A 225 4.53 15.23 -1.11
CA THR A 225 3.09 15.41 -1.17
C THR A 225 2.38 14.29 -0.42
N TRP A 226 1.51 14.65 0.52
CA TRP A 226 0.55 13.76 1.13
C TRP A 226 -0.66 13.62 0.21
N VAL A 227 -1.10 12.40 0.02
CA VAL A 227 -2.26 12.07 -0.82
C VAL A 227 -3.25 11.28 0.01
N TRP A 228 -4.49 11.73 0.01
CA TRP A 228 -5.60 11.08 0.68
C TRP A 228 -6.67 10.68 -0.32
N ILE A 229 -6.93 9.38 -0.40
CA ILE A 229 -7.98 8.77 -1.23
C ILE A 229 -9.13 8.37 -0.31
N TYR A 230 -10.33 8.80 -0.63
CA TYR A 230 -11.52 8.48 0.15
C TYR A 230 -12.75 8.31 -0.75
N SER A 231 -13.74 7.59 -0.24
CA SER A 231 -15.02 7.40 -0.94
C SER A 231 -16.13 8.16 -0.24
N ARG A 232 -17.01 8.76 -1.03
CA ARG A 232 -18.22 9.43 -0.57
C ARG A 232 -19.32 9.28 -1.62
N SER A 233 -20.55 8.96 -1.21
CA SER A 233 -21.70 8.82 -2.13
C SER A 233 -21.39 7.93 -3.33
N SER A 234 -20.77 6.78 -3.09
CA SER A 234 -20.41 5.81 -4.13
C SER A 234 -19.37 6.29 -5.15
N GLN A 235 -18.51 7.22 -4.77
CA GLN A 235 -17.48 7.76 -5.65
C GLN A 235 -16.17 7.92 -4.90
N ILE A 236 -15.07 7.81 -5.62
CA ILE A 236 -13.71 8.05 -5.10
C ILE A 236 -13.34 9.52 -5.31
N TYR A 237 -12.72 10.08 -4.30
CA TYR A 237 -12.15 11.42 -4.30
C TYR A 237 -10.71 11.37 -3.84
N VAL A 238 -9.93 12.32 -4.30
CA VAL A 238 -8.53 12.51 -3.91
C VAL A 238 -8.34 13.95 -3.44
N ARG A 239 -7.58 14.12 -2.39
CA ARG A 239 -7.02 15.41 -1.96
C ARG A 239 -5.53 15.26 -1.74
N THR A 240 -4.82 16.34 -1.96
CA THR A 240 -3.39 16.42 -1.77
C THR A 240 -3.02 17.65 -0.95
N CYS A 241 -1.93 17.55 -0.21
CA CYS A 241 -1.28 18.72 0.40
C CYS A 241 0.24 18.55 0.37
N ALA A 242 0.94 19.66 0.33
CA ALA A 242 2.40 19.64 0.44
C ALA A 242 2.84 19.20 1.84
N ALA A 243 3.96 18.51 1.95
CA ALA A 243 4.53 18.10 3.24
C ALA A 243 4.82 19.30 4.16
N SER A 244 5.13 20.47 3.58
CA SER A 244 5.42 21.68 4.33
C SER A 244 4.20 22.33 4.99
N ASP A 245 2.99 22.01 4.54
CA ASP A 245 1.74 22.56 5.11
C ASP A 245 0.59 21.58 5.02
N ILE A 246 0.45 20.76 6.02
CA ILE A 246 -0.61 19.74 6.16
C ILE A 246 -2.00 20.31 6.41
N THR A 247 -2.14 21.63 6.54
CA THR A 247 -3.43 22.30 6.72
C THR A 247 -3.99 22.85 5.42
N ASP A 248 -3.17 22.98 4.39
CA ASP A 248 -3.50 23.58 3.11
C ASP A 248 -3.75 22.51 2.02
N TRP A 249 -4.95 21.95 2.03
CA TRP A 249 -5.38 20.89 1.13
C TRP A 249 -5.87 21.41 -0.21
N SER A 250 -5.64 20.63 -1.29
CA SER A 250 -6.23 20.88 -2.60
C SER A 250 -7.76 20.81 -2.57
N ASP A 251 -8.40 21.30 -3.62
CA ASP A 251 -9.78 20.95 -3.90
C ASP A 251 -9.95 19.44 -4.13
N GLU A 252 -11.18 18.95 -4.04
CA GLU A 252 -11.48 17.56 -4.31
C GLU A 252 -11.26 17.24 -5.79
N PHE A 253 -10.37 16.31 -6.06
CA PHE A 253 -10.20 15.72 -7.37
C PHE A 253 -10.97 14.40 -7.48
N ARG A 254 -11.56 14.16 -8.62
CA ARG A 254 -12.38 12.98 -8.89
C ARG A 254 -11.77 12.18 -10.03
N PRO A 255 -11.05 11.09 -9.74
CA PRO A 255 -10.50 10.24 -10.78
C PRO A 255 -11.61 9.69 -11.68
N SER A 256 -11.33 9.61 -12.97
CA SER A 256 -12.26 9.06 -13.94
C SER A 256 -11.54 8.21 -14.98
N LEU A 257 -12.22 7.22 -15.48
CA LEU A 257 -11.80 6.38 -16.60
C LEU A 257 -12.84 6.51 -17.71
N THR A 258 -12.38 6.82 -18.90
CA THR A 258 -13.26 6.90 -20.08
C THR A 258 -13.05 5.67 -20.96
N TYR A 259 -14.10 4.91 -21.19
CA TYR A 259 -14.09 3.76 -22.08
C TYR A 259 -15.46 3.53 -22.72
N ASN A 260 -15.50 2.73 -23.77
CA ASN A 260 -16.74 2.40 -24.45
C ASN A 260 -17.41 1.19 -23.77
N ARG A 261 -18.52 1.44 -23.07
CA ARG A 261 -19.33 0.38 -22.46
C ARG A 261 -20.18 -0.40 -23.48
N ALA A 262 -20.46 0.20 -24.61
CA ALA A 262 -21.39 -0.39 -25.58
C ALA A 262 -20.76 -1.52 -26.42
N THR A 263 -19.43 -1.53 -26.52
CA THR A 263 -18.71 -2.59 -27.23
C THR A 263 -17.95 -3.42 -26.21
N ALA A 264 -18.31 -4.70 -26.12
CA ALA A 264 -17.69 -5.66 -25.20
C ALA A 264 -16.17 -5.80 -25.42
N ASP A 265 -15.68 -5.40 -26.56
CA ASP A 265 -14.27 -5.48 -26.95
C ASP A 265 -13.47 -4.19 -26.75
N GLY A 266 -14.12 -3.14 -26.23
CA GLY A 266 -13.47 -1.83 -26.09
C GLY A 266 -13.07 -1.19 -27.45
N SER A 267 -13.47 -1.81 -28.56
CA SER A 267 -13.29 -1.21 -29.87
C SER A 267 -14.31 -0.08 -30.07
N GLY A 268 -13.86 1.02 -30.56
CA GLY A 268 -14.70 2.20 -30.82
C GLY A 268 -14.26 3.43 -30.03
N THR A 269 -14.91 4.53 -30.29
CA THR A 269 -14.62 5.79 -29.60
C THR A 269 -15.16 5.70 -28.17
N PRO A 270 -14.36 5.98 -27.14
CA PRO A 270 -14.84 6.03 -25.77
C PRO A 270 -16.00 7.02 -25.62
N THR A 271 -17.13 6.54 -25.16
CA THR A 271 -18.34 7.36 -25.03
C THR A 271 -18.77 7.54 -23.58
N ASP A 272 -18.34 6.64 -22.70
CA ASP A 272 -18.71 6.66 -21.31
C ASP A 272 -17.55 7.11 -20.43
N THR A 273 -17.81 8.00 -19.51
CA THR A 273 -16.91 8.34 -18.42
C THR A 273 -17.37 7.62 -17.16
N VAL A 274 -16.52 6.74 -16.65
CA VAL A 274 -16.73 6.07 -15.38
C VAL A 274 -15.86 6.74 -14.35
N TYR A 275 -16.49 7.30 -13.35
CA TYR A 275 -15.77 7.76 -12.17
C TYR A 275 -15.41 6.54 -11.32
N ALA A 276 -14.27 6.60 -10.64
CA ALA A 276 -13.87 5.55 -9.73
C ALA A 276 -15.06 5.18 -8.84
N LEU A 277 -15.60 4.01 -9.09
CA LEU A 277 -16.85 3.57 -8.45
C LEU A 277 -16.53 3.04 -7.06
N ASN A 278 -17.55 3.12 -6.23
CA ASN A 278 -17.52 2.69 -4.85
C ASN A 278 -17.07 1.24 -4.75
N PRO A 279 -16.09 0.93 -3.95
CA PRO A 279 -16.01 -0.40 -3.40
C PRO A 279 -17.32 -0.65 -2.64
N SER A 280 -18.16 -1.52 -3.17
CA SER A 280 -19.55 -1.73 -2.74
C SER A 280 -19.69 -2.35 -1.36
N ASN A 281 -18.61 -2.49 -0.61
CA ASN A 281 -18.65 -3.05 0.72
C ASN A 281 -18.01 -2.16 1.77
N THR A 282 -18.81 -1.85 2.68
CA THR A 282 -18.85 -0.72 3.57
C THR A 282 -17.86 -0.79 4.73
N ASN A 283 -17.23 -1.91 5.05
CA ASN A 283 -16.53 -2.01 6.33
C ASN A 283 -15.13 -2.65 6.30
N GLU A 284 -14.67 -3.25 5.21
CA GLU A 284 -13.48 -4.11 5.25
C GLU A 284 -12.51 -3.95 4.08
N GLN A 285 -12.81 -3.10 3.10
CA GLN A 285 -11.96 -2.98 1.91
C GLN A 285 -11.20 -1.66 1.92
N ARG A 286 -9.91 -1.75 2.19
CA ARG A 286 -8.98 -0.68 1.84
C ARG A 286 -8.89 -0.59 0.31
N ALA A 287 -8.82 0.62 -0.24
CA ALA A 287 -8.26 0.75 -1.56
C ALA A 287 -6.78 0.40 -1.40
N SER A 288 -6.33 -0.60 -2.13
CA SER A 288 -4.92 -0.82 -2.23
C SER A 288 -4.30 0.33 -2.99
N VAL A 289 -3.31 0.97 -2.40
CA VAL A 289 -2.68 2.18 -2.92
C VAL A 289 -1.17 2.13 -2.70
N CYS A 290 -0.43 2.47 -3.72
CA CYS A 290 1.01 2.72 -3.60
C CYS A 290 1.42 3.94 -4.42
N ALA A 291 2.61 4.46 -4.12
CA ALA A 291 3.12 5.64 -4.80
C ALA A 291 4.65 5.59 -4.92
N ALA A 292 5.17 6.13 -6.01
CA ALA A 292 6.59 6.33 -6.22
C ALA A 292 6.84 7.45 -7.22
N ASN A 293 7.89 8.23 -7.02
CA ASN A 293 8.36 9.25 -7.96
C ASN A 293 7.26 10.25 -8.41
N GLY A 294 6.35 10.60 -7.52
CA GLY A 294 5.20 11.46 -7.81
C GLY A 294 4.01 10.77 -8.47
N ARG A 295 4.13 9.51 -8.90
CA ARG A 295 3.02 8.70 -9.38
C ARG A 295 2.30 8.03 -8.22
N VAL A 296 0.98 8.13 -8.20
CA VAL A 296 0.08 7.41 -7.32
C VAL A 296 -0.72 6.42 -8.14
N CYS A 297 -0.85 5.19 -7.64
CA CYS A 297 -1.65 4.16 -8.26
C CYS A 297 -2.51 3.48 -7.20
N PHE A 298 -3.78 3.24 -7.50
CA PHE A 298 -4.69 2.54 -6.61
C PHE A 298 -5.67 1.65 -7.36
N THR A 299 -6.16 0.61 -6.68
CA THR A 299 -7.11 -0.34 -7.24
C THR A 299 -8.50 -0.14 -6.65
N THR A 300 -9.51 -0.55 -7.42
CA THR A 300 -10.87 -0.73 -6.92
C THR A 300 -11.18 -2.22 -6.91
N THR A 301 -11.48 -2.76 -5.73
CA THR A 301 -11.61 -4.21 -5.55
C THR A 301 -12.73 -4.85 -6.34
N ASN A 302 -13.84 -4.16 -6.55
CA ASN A 302 -15.03 -4.75 -7.19
C ASN A 302 -15.13 -4.52 -8.70
N ASP A 303 -14.45 -3.49 -9.21
CA ASP A 303 -14.60 -3.09 -10.62
C ASP A 303 -13.40 -3.48 -11.47
N GLN A 304 -12.38 -4.11 -10.85
CA GLN A 304 -11.17 -4.59 -11.54
C GLN A 304 -10.47 -3.45 -12.31
N GLU A 305 -10.44 -2.29 -11.69
CA GLU A 305 -9.89 -1.09 -12.28
C GLU A 305 -8.67 -0.62 -11.49
N ILE A 306 -7.67 -0.15 -12.21
CA ILE A 306 -6.52 0.57 -11.66
C ILE A 306 -6.61 2.01 -12.12
N PHE A 307 -6.52 2.93 -11.18
CA PHE A 307 -6.40 4.35 -11.43
C PHE A 307 -5.01 4.83 -11.08
N TYR A 308 -4.51 5.76 -11.88
CA TYR A 308 -3.23 6.40 -11.62
C TYR A 308 -3.28 7.90 -11.94
N PHE A 309 -2.45 8.65 -11.26
CA PHE A 309 -2.24 10.08 -11.49
C PHE A 309 -0.88 10.52 -10.95
N ASP A 310 -0.41 11.66 -11.41
CA ASP A 310 0.80 12.29 -10.89
C ASP A 310 0.45 13.41 -9.91
N VAL A 311 1.28 13.58 -8.90
CA VAL A 311 1.14 14.64 -7.90
C VAL A 311 2.39 15.48 -7.77
N ASP A 312 2.17 16.78 -7.59
CA ASP A 312 3.18 17.76 -7.21
C ASP A 312 2.52 18.82 -6.31
N GLY A 313 2.71 18.69 -5.02
CA GLY A 313 2.01 19.50 -4.03
C GLY A 313 0.49 19.35 -4.16
N LYS A 314 -0.21 20.45 -4.49
CA LYS A 314 -1.67 20.42 -4.71
C LYS A 314 -2.10 20.07 -6.12
N THR A 315 -1.16 19.93 -7.04
CA THR A 315 -1.46 19.69 -8.46
C THR A 315 -1.59 18.19 -8.71
N ILE A 316 -2.70 17.80 -9.32
CA ILE A 316 -2.93 16.45 -9.83
C ILE A 316 -2.96 16.54 -11.36
N SER A 317 -2.18 15.70 -12.02
CA SER A 317 -2.04 15.66 -13.47
C SER A 317 -1.99 14.22 -13.99
N ASN A 318 -2.02 14.04 -15.30
CA ASN A 318 -1.90 12.73 -15.97
C ASN A 318 -2.84 11.65 -15.42
N ALA A 319 -4.01 12.06 -14.92
CA ALA A 319 -4.97 11.14 -14.33
C ALA A 319 -5.61 10.26 -15.41
N ASN A 320 -5.58 8.95 -15.20
CA ASN A 320 -6.16 7.95 -16.09
C ASN A 320 -6.43 6.66 -15.32
N GLY A 321 -6.89 5.63 -16.01
CA GLY A 321 -7.11 4.32 -15.43
C GLY A 321 -7.12 3.22 -16.47
N LYS A 322 -7.07 1.99 -15.99
CA LYS A 322 -7.17 0.79 -16.81
C LYS A 322 -8.19 -0.15 -16.18
N LYS A 323 -9.03 -0.70 -17.01
CA LYS A 323 -9.96 -1.78 -16.63
C LYS A 323 -9.39 -3.10 -17.09
N PHE A 324 -9.33 -4.07 -16.20
CA PHE A 324 -8.79 -5.41 -16.47
C PHE A 324 -9.90 -6.39 -16.84
N SER A 325 -11.11 -6.17 -16.34
CA SER A 325 -12.22 -7.09 -16.57
C SER A 325 -12.68 -7.12 -18.01
N VAL A 326 -13.03 -8.32 -18.42
CA VAL A 326 -13.67 -8.60 -19.70
C VAL A 326 -15.18 -8.56 -19.52
N HIS A 327 -15.87 -7.70 -20.24
CA HIS A 327 -17.31 -7.81 -20.36
C HIS A 327 -17.66 -8.90 -21.39
N GLY A 328 -17.96 -10.11 -20.89
CA GLY A 328 -18.80 -11.09 -21.61
C GLY A 328 -18.29 -11.63 -22.95
N GLY A 329 -17.03 -11.45 -23.32
CA GLY A 329 -16.59 -11.82 -24.67
C GLY A 329 -15.09 -11.98 -24.91
N GLY A 330 -14.26 -11.99 -23.89
CA GLY A 330 -12.83 -12.33 -24.06
C GLY A 330 -11.92 -11.16 -24.47
N HIS A 331 -12.27 -9.93 -24.16
CA HIS A 331 -11.47 -8.77 -24.57
C HIS A 331 -10.90 -8.02 -23.35
N ALA A 332 -9.58 -8.01 -23.26
CA ALA A 332 -8.86 -7.33 -22.19
C ALA A 332 -8.59 -5.87 -22.56
N TYR A 333 -9.16 -4.93 -21.83
CA TYR A 333 -8.96 -3.49 -22.07
C TYR A 333 -7.54 -2.98 -21.80
N ALA A 334 -6.78 -3.69 -21.00
CA ALA A 334 -5.40 -3.31 -20.68
C ALA A 334 -4.35 -4.05 -21.53
N GLY A 335 -4.76 -4.82 -22.54
CA GLY A 335 -3.87 -5.75 -23.25
C GLY A 335 -3.49 -6.98 -22.39
N VAL A 336 -4.16 -7.15 -21.26
CA VAL A 336 -3.97 -8.31 -20.37
C VAL A 336 -4.79 -9.44 -20.92
N THR A 337 -4.13 -10.51 -21.31
CA THR A 337 -4.76 -11.78 -21.71
C THR A 337 -4.92 -12.67 -20.47
N ASN A 338 -6.00 -13.40 -20.38
CA ASN A 338 -6.29 -14.41 -19.33
C ASN A 338 -6.64 -13.82 -17.94
N PHE A 339 -7.20 -12.64 -17.87
CA PHE A 339 -7.78 -12.15 -16.62
C PHE A 339 -9.15 -12.82 -16.40
N ASP A 340 -9.32 -13.48 -15.25
CA ASP A 340 -10.63 -14.02 -14.89
C ASP A 340 -11.54 -12.88 -14.38
N PRO A 341 -12.72 -12.71 -14.96
CA PRO A 341 -13.67 -11.67 -14.49
C PRO A 341 -14.19 -11.91 -13.06
N ALA A 342 -13.95 -13.07 -12.47
CA ALA A 342 -14.23 -13.33 -11.06
C ALA A 342 -13.12 -12.82 -10.12
N ASP A 343 -11.93 -12.56 -10.66
CA ASP A 343 -10.80 -12.08 -9.88
C ASP A 343 -11.00 -10.65 -9.40
N THR A 344 -10.73 -10.44 -8.13
CA THR A 344 -10.72 -9.12 -7.52
C THR A 344 -9.30 -8.72 -7.20
N MET A 345 -8.94 -7.49 -7.54
CA MET A 345 -7.65 -6.92 -7.14
C MET A 345 -7.58 -6.81 -5.62
N GLN A 346 -6.52 -7.32 -5.04
CA GLN A 346 -6.34 -7.35 -3.60
C GLN A 346 -5.36 -6.29 -3.14
N ASP A 347 -4.19 -6.19 -3.77
CA ASP A 347 -3.17 -5.24 -3.36
C ASP A 347 -2.25 -4.84 -4.51
N ILE A 348 -1.53 -3.73 -4.33
CA ILE A 348 -0.59 -3.17 -5.30
C ILE A 348 0.65 -2.64 -4.58
N ALA A 349 1.83 -2.96 -5.12
CA ALA A 349 3.09 -2.45 -4.63
C ALA A 349 4.00 -1.99 -5.76
N THR A 350 5.03 -1.21 -5.42
CA THR A 350 6.04 -0.74 -6.37
C THR A 350 7.42 -0.66 -5.73
N ASP A 351 8.46 -0.91 -6.53
CA ASP A 351 9.85 -0.61 -6.19
C ASP A 351 10.34 0.73 -6.79
N GLY A 352 9.43 1.53 -7.33
CA GLY A 352 9.72 2.78 -8.01
C GLY A 352 9.96 2.63 -9.52
N THR A 353 10.14 1.41 -10.02
CA THR A 353 10.35 1.09 -11.44
C THR A 353 9.36 0.06 -11.95
N THR A 354 9.10 -0.94 -11.13
CA THR A 354 8.14 -2.02 -11.38
C THR A 354 6.94 -1.85 -10.46
N TRP A 355 5.77 -2.02 -11.00
CA TRP A 355 4.51 -2.03 -10.27
C TRP A 355 3.91 -3.42 -10.40
N ILE A 356 3.47 -4.00 -9.29
CA ILE A 356 2.80 -5.31 -9.29
C ILE A 356 1.46 -5.17 -8.58
N VAL A 357 0.41 -5.67 -9.21
CA VAL A 357 -0.90 -5.88 -8.60
C VAL A 357 -1.12 -7.38 -8.45
N VAL A 358 -1.65 -7.77 -7.31
CA VAL A 358 -2.06 -9.14 -7.01
C VAL A 358 -3.58 -9.21 -6.89
N CYS A 359 -4.12 -10.32 -7.36
CA CYS A 359 -5.54 -10.57 -7.38
C CYS A 359 -5.88 -11.80 -6.53
N LYS A 360 -7.17 -11.94 -6.27
CA LYS A 360 -7.73 -13.17 -5.77
C LYS A 360 -7.33 -14.34 -6.69
N ASP A 361 -7.33 -15.55 -6.18
CA ASP A 361 -7.04 -16.78 -6.93
C ASP A 361 -5.61 -16.86 -7.52
N GLY A 362 -4.67 -16.06 -7.01
CA GLY A 362 -3.25 -16.18 -7.34
C GLY A 362 -2.82 -15.53 -8.65
N ASP A 363 -3.62 -14.65 -9.22
CA ASP A 363 -3.23 -13.88 -10.39
C ASP A 363 -2.37 -12.68 -10.03
N ALA A 364 -1.37 -12.39 -10.86
CA ALA A 364 -0.55 -11.20 -10.71
C ALA A 364 -0.21 -10.56 -12.07
N PHE A 365 -0.13 -9.24 -12.04
CA PHE A 365 0.18 -8.42 -13.22
C PHE A 365 1.25 -7.41 -12.88
N LYS A 366 2.10 -7.09 -13.85
CA LYS A 366 3.15 -6.08 -13.71
C LYS A 366 3.05 -4.97 -14.74
N SER A 367 3.51 -3.81 -14.34
CA SER A 367 3.83 -2.67 -15.21
C SER A 367 5.28 -2.25 -15.00
N THR A 368 5.96 -1.89 -16.08
CA THR A 368 7.31 -1.32 -16.08
C THR A 368 7.37 0.04 -16.75
N ASP A 369 6.22 0.61 -17.07
CA ASP A 369 6.05 1.91 -17.70
C ASP A 369 5.24 2.88 -16.83
N ASN A 370 5.50 2.84 -15.53
CA ASN A 370 4.90 3.73 -14.55
C ASN A 370 3.36 3.55 -14.42
N ALA A 371 2.91 2.31 -14.34
CA ALA A 371 1.52 1.88 -14.21
C ALA A 371 0.61 2.20 -15.42
N VAL A 372 1.18 2.48 -16.59
CA VAL A 372 0.40 2.83 -17.79
C VAL A 372 -0.07 1.58 -18.53
N THR A 373 0.81 0.60 -18.74
CA THR A 373 0.44 -0.69 -19.33
C THR A 373 0.77 -1.85 -18.39
N TRP A 374 0.02 -2.92 -18.51
CA TRP A 374 0.11 -4.07 -17.62
C TRP A 374 0.21 -5.38 -18.42
N SER A 375 0.96 -6.33 -17.88
CA SER A 375 1.09 -7.67 -18.43
C SER A 375 0.96 -8.72 -17.33
N SER A 376 0.29 -9.83 -17.64
CA SER A 376 0.23 -10.98 -16.72
C SER A 376 1.63 -11.54 -16.48
N ILE A 377 1.93 -11.86 -15.23
CA ILE A 377 3.16 -12.55 -14.83
C ILE A 377 2.88 -13.93 -14.26
N VAL A 378 1.71 -14.12 -13.64
CA VAL A 378 1.25 -15.40 -13.14
C VAL A 378 -0.27 -15.46 -13.26
N THR A 379 -0.81 -16.63 -13.54
CA THR A 379 -2.25 -16.90 -13.57
C THR A 379 -2.53 -18.17 -12.79
N GLY A 380 -3.46 -18.09 -11.82
CA GLY A 380 -3.89 -19.23 -11.03
C GLY A 380 -2.72 -19.91 -10.32
N PHE A 381 -1.98 -19.17 -9.48
CA PHE A 381 -0.83 -19.73 -8.79
C PHE A 381 -1.22 -20.94 -7.94
N ASP A 382 -0.70 -22.10 -8.33
CA ASP A 382 -0.84 -23.39 -7.64
C ASP A 382 0.58 -23.93 -7.41
N GLY A 383 1.16 -23.62 -6.26
CA GLY A 383 2.53 -23.96 -5.97
C GLY A 383 2.77 -24.36 -4.52
N GLY A 384 3.43 -25.48 -4.31
CA GLY A 384 3.73 -25.98 -2.98
C GLY A 384 2.48 -26.42 -2.22
N ASP A 385 2.24 -25.83 -1.05
CA ASP A 385 1.07 -26.12 -0.21
C ASP A 385 -0.10 -25.13 -0.47
N VAL A 386 0.06 -24.18 -1.38
CA VAL A 386 -0.96 -23.19 -1.75
C VAL A 386 -1.82 -23.75 -2.88
N ALA A 387 -3.12 -23.80 -2.66
CA ALA A 387 -4.06 -24.14 -3.69
C ALA A 387 -4.38 -22.94 -4.59
N ALA A 388 -4.73 -23.18 -5.86
CA ALA A 388 -5.15 -22.11 -6.78
C ALA A 388 -6.36 -21.29 -6.28
N SER A 389 -7.09 -21.82 -5.29
CA SER A 389 -8.20 -21.12 -4.64
C SER A 389 -7.76 -20.24 -3.46
N ASP A 390 -6.49 -20.24 -3.09
CA ASP A 390 -6.01 -19.45 -1.96
C ASP A 390 -5.74 -18.00 -2.39
N ASP A 391 -6.49 -17.12 -1.79
CA ASP A 391 -6.48 -15.70 -2.15
C ASP A 391 -5.14 -15.03 -1.77
N TRP A 392 -4.49 -14.41 -2.70
CA TRP A 392 -3.43 -13.44 -2.43
C TRP A 392 -4.03 -12.17 -1.84
N LYS A 393 -3.47 -11.66 -0.75
CA LYS A 393 -4.10 -10.59 0.04
C LYS A 393 -3.31 -9.30 0.10
N ALA A 394 -2.01 -9.38 0.16
CA ALA A 394 -1.14 -8.22 0.31
C ALA A 394 0.20 -8.47 -0.39
N ILE A 395 0.82 -7.43 -0.92
CA ILE A 395 2.12 -7.51 -1.60
C ILE A 395 3.05 -6.39 -1.14
N THR A 396 4.32 -6.70 -1.03
CA THR A 396 5.40 -5.72 -0.85
C THR A 396 6.68 -6.19 -1.54
N CYS A 397 7.71 -5.34 -1.56
CA CYS A 397 9.03 -5.68 -2.07
C CYS A 397 10.12 -5.27 -1.07
N ASP A 398 11.33 -5.81 -1.24
CA ASP A 398 12.49 -5.56 -0.37
C ASP A 398 13.19 -4.21 -0.66
N VAL A 399 12.42 -3.20 -0.97
CA VAL A 399 12.89 -1.84 -1.21
C VAL A 399 12.15 -0.85 -0.31
N VAL A 400 12.90 -0.04 0.39
CA VAL A 400 12.40 1.20 0.98
C VAL A 400 12.56 2.30 -0.06
N LEU A 401 11.45 2.79 -0.57
CA LEU A 401 11.47 3.87 -1.56
C LEU A 401 12.00 5.16 -0.91
N PRO A 402 12.88 5.91 -1.59
CA PRO A 402 13.16 7.28 -1.21
C PRO A 402 11.89 8.11 -1.40
N LEU A 403 11.40 8.70 -0.32
CA LEU A 403 10.15 9.45 -0.26
C LEU A 403 10.38 10.94 -0.51
#